data_d71843394608980d0b3f537fee69387a
#
_entry.id   d71843394608980d0b3f537fee69387a
#
_cell.length_a   1.000
_cell.length_b   1.000
_cell.length_c   1.000
_cell.angle_alpha   90.00
_cell.angle_beta   90.00
_cell.angle_gamma   90.00
#
_symmetry.space_group_name_H-M   'P 1'
#
loop_
_entity.id
_entity.type
_entity.pdbx_description
1 polymer ?
#
loop_
_entity_poly.entity_id
_entity_poly.type
_entity_poly.pdbx_seq_one_letter_code
_entity_poly.pdbx_strand_id
1 'polypeptide(L)'
;MDDPGEQLFCYLTTIGRVSGRPHTIEIWFALHGTTLCLLSGGGDRSDWVRNLSLRPAVTVRIGRRDAAELAGRARVVEAGSDEDELVRRLVAGKYQPTYGGDLSSWRREALPVAVDLEDPAAAVGRRR
;
A
#
# COMPACT_ATOMS: atom_id res chain seq x y z
N MET A 1 -2.91 -20.06 -10.21
CA MET A 1 -2.15 -18.80 -10.01
C MET A 1 -2.89 -17.96 -9.00
N ASP A 2 -2.19 -17.46 -8.00
CA ASP A 2 -2.84 -16.72 -6.94
C ASP A 2 -3.20 -15.31 -7.39
N ASP A 3 -4.39 -14.87 -6.98
CA ASP A 3 -4.82 -13.49 -7.19
C ASP A 3 -3.97 -12.58 -6.29
N PRO A 4 -3.27 -11.58 -6.85
CA PRO A 4 -2.48 -10.65 -6.02
C PRO A 4 -3.29 -9.99 -4.91
N GLY A 5 -4.56 -9.67 -5.17
CA GLY A 5 -5.42 -9.04 -4.18
C GLY A 5 -5.74 -9.93 -2.99
N GLU A 6 -5.56 -11.24 -3.10
CA GLU A 6 -5.83 -12.20 -2.03
C GLU A 6 -4.60 -12.49 -1.17
N GLN A 7 -3.43 -12.00 -1.55
CA GLN A 7 -2.23 -12.17 -0.75
C GLN A 7 -2.35 -11.40 0.56
N LEU A 8 -1.75 -11.92 1.63
CA LEU A 8 -1.91 -11.33 2.97
C LEU A 8 -1.00 -10.15 3.23
N PHE A 9 0.12 -10.07 2.54
CA PHE A 9 1.12 -9.02 2.78
C PHE A 9 1.68 -8.52 1.47
N CYS A 10 2.11 -7.26 1.49
CA CYS A 10 3.01 -6.75 0.47
C CYS A 10 4.25 -6.19 1.16
N TYR A 11 5.28 -5.97 0.36
CA TYR A 11 6.54 -5.41 0.81
C TYR A 11 6.71 -4.09 0.09
N LEU A 12 6.60 -3.01 0.86
CA LEU A 12 6.69 -1.66 0.33
C LEU A 12 8.09 -1.12 0.59
N THR A 13 8.74 -0.67 -0.47
CA THR A 13 10.06 -0.05 -0.37
C THR A 13 9.94 1.44 -0.66
N THR A 14 10.30 2.24 0.33
CA THR A 14 10.41 3.71 0.19
C THR A 14 11.87 4.09 0.25
N ILE A 15 12.19 5.29 -0.25
CA ILE A 15 13.54 5.83 -0.17
C ILE A 15 13.61 6.75 1.03
N GLY A 16 14.57 6.48 1.92
CA GLY A 16 14.75 7.26 3.14
C GLY A 16 14.95 8.75 2.83
N ARG A 17 14.13 9.58 3.47
CA ARG A 17 14.15 11.04 3.24
C ARG A 17 15.45 11.69 3.71
N VAL A 18 16.13 11.04 4.64
CA VAL A 18 17.41 11.54 5.17
C VAL A 18 18.59 10.79 4.56
N SER A 19 18.54 9.44 4.58
CA SER A 19 19.66 8.61 4.16
C SER A 19 19.75 8.42 2.64
N GLY A 20 18.62 8.55 1.93
CA GLY A 20 18.56 8.20 0.51
C GLY A 20 18.60 6.70 0.24
N ARG A 21 18.56 5.88 1.27
CA ARG A 21 18.63 4.42 1.14
C ARG A 21 17.24 3.80 1.10
N PRO A 22 17.10 2.65 0.43
CA PRO A 22 15.81 1.96 0.42
C PRO A 22 15.49 1.36 1.80
N HIS A 23 14.22 1.48 2.18
CA HIS A 23 13.68 0.89 3.41
C HIS A 23 12.44 0.09 3.04
N THR A 24 12.43 -1.19 3.38
CA THR A 24 11.33 -2.10 3.04
C THR A 24 10.58 -2.49 4.29
N ILE A 25 9.25 -2.40 4.23
CA ILE A 25 8.36 -2.87 5.29
C ILE A 25 7.40 -3.92 4.76
N GLU A 26 6.98 -4.82 5.65
CA GLU A 26 5.89 -5.75 5.38
C GLU A 26 4.61 -5.12 5.91
N ILE A 27 3.56 -5.07 5.09
CA ILE A 27 2.36 -4.34 5.46
C ILE A 27 1.11 -4.97 4.85
N TRP A 28 -0.01 -4.82 5.54
CA TRP A 28 -1.34 -5.18 5.03
C TRP A 28 -1.75 -4.23 3.92
N PHE A 29 -2.46 -4.76 2.94
CA PHE A 29 -2.89 -3.98 1.78
C PHE A 29 -4.19 -4.51 1.20
N ALA A 30 -4.80 -3.71 0.34
CA ALA A 30 -5.87 -4.15 -0.55
C ALA A 30 -5.61 -3.57 -1.94
N LEU A 31 -6.09 -4.26 -2.96
CA LEU A 31 -6.00 -3.76 -4.33
C LEU A 31 -7.35 -3.29 -4.81
N HIS A 32 -7.36 -2.16 -5.50
CA HIS A 32 -8.52 -1.66 -6.22
C HIS A 32 -8.04 -1.29 -7.63
N GLY A 33 -8.25 -2.20 -8.58
CA GLY A 33 -7.65 -2.04 -9.90
C GLY A 33 -6.12 -2.02 -9.80
N THR A 34 -5.50 -0.96 -10.28
CA THR A 34 -4.04 -0.78 -10.21
C THR A 34 -3.63 0.10 -9.03
N THR A 35 -4.54 0.40 -8.13
CA THR A 35 -4.24 1.18 -6.93
C THR A 35 -4.08 0.24 -5.74
N LEU A 36 -2.94 0.32 -5.09
CA LEU A 36 -2.67 -0.43 -3.86
C LEU A 36 -3.02 0.46 -2.68
N CYS A 37 -3.91 -0.04 -1.82
CA CYS A 37 -4.46 0.71 -0.69
C CYS A 37 -3.81 0.28 0.61
N LEU A 38 -3.40 1.26 1.43
CA LEU A 38 -2.69 1.03 2.68
C LEU A 38 -3.29 1.89 3.79
N LEU A 39 -3.13 1.42 5.03
CA LEU A 39 -3.48 2.22 6.21
C LEU A 39 -2.27 2.27 7.14
N SER A 40 -1.90 3.47 7.56
CA SER A 40 -0.80 3.69 8.50
C SER A 40 -1.36 3.90 9.91
N GLY A 41 -1.13 2.92 10.79
CA GLY A 41 -1.53 3.03 12.18
C GLY A 41 -0.79 4.13 12.93
N GLY A 42 0.44 4.42 12.53
CA GLY A 42 1.22 5.53 13.07
C GLY A 42 0.90 6.88 12.44
N GLY A 43 -0.05 6.90 11.50
CA GLY A 43 -0.45 8.12 10.82
C GLY A 43 0.71 8.70 10.01
N ASP A 44 0.80 10.03 10.01
CA ASP A 44 1.88 10.72 9.29
C ASP A 44 3.21 10.71 10.06
N ARG A 45 3.26 10.08 11.23
CA ARG A 45 4.50 9.94 12.00
C ARG A 45 5.33 8.75 11.57
N SER A 46 4.73 7.79 10.87
CA SER A 46 5.46 6.62 10.38
C SER A 46 6.55 7.03 9.41
N ASP A 47 7.72 6.42 9.53
CA ASP A 47 8.85 6.76 8.65
C ASP A 47 8.52 6.51 7.19
N TRP A 48 7.83 5.41 6.88
CA TRP A 48 7.50 5.11 5.49
C TRP A 48 6.55 6.16 4.89
N VAL A 49 5.62 6.70 5.69
CA VAL A 49 4.74 7.78 5.23
C VAL A 49 5.53 9.06 4.99
N ARG A 50 6.43 9.40 5.90
CA ARG A 50 7.28 10.58 5.74
C ARG A 50 8.20 10.45 4.53
N ASN A 51 8.75 9.25 4.32
CA ASN A 51 9.62 8.99 3.18
C ASN A 51 8.86 9.19 1.86
N LEU A 52 7.69 8.56 1.71
CA LEU A 52 6.93 8.66 0.47
C LEU A 52 6.34 10.05 0.24
N SER A 53 6.09 10.81 1.30
CA SER A 53 5.61 12.18 1.16
C SER A 53 6.66 13.08 0.53
N LEU A 54 7.93 12.82 0.80
CA LEU A 54 9.03 13.56 0.19
C LEU A 54 9.49 12.94 -1.12
N ARG A 55 9.51 11.61 -1.20
CA ARG A 55 9.93 10.86 -2.39
C ARG A 55 8.85 9.86 -2.76
N PRO A 56 7.87 10.27 -3.59
CA PRO A 56 6.69 9.45 -3.85
C PRO A 56 6.93 8.23 -4.74
N ALA A 57 8.05 8.14 -5.43
CA ALA A 57 8.36 6.94 -6.21
C ALA A 57 8.70 5.80 -5.25
N VAL A 58 7.96 4.69 -5.35
CA VAL A 58 8.11 3.53 -4.47
C VAL A 58 8.11 2.27 -5.30
N THR A 59 8.49 1.15 -4.67
CA THR A 59 8.34 -0.17 -5.29
C THR A 59 7.58 -1.09 -4.33
N VAL A 60 6.86 -2.05 -4.91
CA VAL A 60 6.02 -2.98 -4.15
C VAL A 60 6.25 -4.40 -4.66
N ARG A 61 6.34 -5.34 -3.74
CA ARG A 61 6.31 -6.77 -4.05
C ARG A 61 5.13 -7.37 -3.31
N ILE A 62 4.26 -8.10 -4.02
CA ILE A 62 3.01 -8.59 -3.44
C ILE A 62 3.15 -10.07 -3.11
N GLY A 63 2.88 -10.43 -1.86
CA GLY A 63 2.80 -11.79 -1.38
C GLY A 63 4.11 -12.37 -0.89
N ARG A 64 5.22 -12.04 -1.52
CA ARG A 64 6.53 -12.61 -1.18
C ARG A 64 7.63 -11.57 -1.35
N ARG A 65 8.68 -11.70 -0.55
CA ARG A 65 9.83 -10.79 -0.64
C ARG A 65 10.57 -10.90 -1.97
N ASP A 66 10.47 -12.05 -2.62
CA ASP A 66 11.11 -12.30 -3.91
C ASP A 66 10.13 -12.22 -5.09
N ALA A 67 8.94 -11.71 -4.86
CA ALA A 67 7.97 -11.49 -5.94
C ALA A 67 8.48 -10.42 -6.90
N ALA A 68 7.87 -10.36 -8.08
CA ALA A 68 8.22 -9.33 -9.07
C ALA A 68 8.03 -7.93 -8.47
N GLU A 69 9.00 -7.07 -8.73
CA GLU A 69 8.96 -5.69 -8.26
C GLU A 69 8.05 -4.85 -9.15
N LEU A 70 7.13 -4.15 -8.52
CA LEU A 70 6.19 -3.27 -9.20
C LEU A 70 6.53 -1.83 -8.83
N ALA A 71 6.73 -0.99 -9.82
CA ALA A 71 6.94 0.43 -9.59
C ALA A 71 5.60 1.12 -9.36
N GLY A 72 5.60 2.15 -8.52
CA GLY A 72 4.40 2.91 -8.27
C GLY A 72 4.71 4.30 -7.73
N ARG A 73 3.66 5.10 -7.61
CA ARG A 73 3.75 6.44 -7.06
C ARG A 73 2.78 6.54 -5.88
N ALA A 74 3.34 6.83 -4.72
CA ALA A 74 2.57 6.85 -3.47
C ALA A 74 2.06 8.26 -3.15
N ARG A 75 0.91 8.32 -2.51
CA ARG A 75 0.31 9.57 -2.06
C ARG A 75 -0.54 9.33 -0.82
N VAL A 76 -0.60 10.32 0.04
CA VAL A 76 -1.55 10.31 1.16
C VAL A 76 -2.92 10.69 0.59
N VAL A 77 -3.93 9.90 0.94
CA VAL A 77 -5.29 10.11 0.43
C VAL A 77 -5.94 11.30 1.15
N GLU A 78 -6.63 12.14 0.39
CA GLU A 78 -7.27 13.32 0.95
C GLU A 78 -8.35 12.94 1.96
N ALA A 79 -8.28 13.52 3.15
CA ALA A 79 -9.24 13.24 4.21
C ALA A 79 -10.66 13.64 3.79
N GLY A 80 -11.62 12.75 4.04
CA GLY A 80 -13.03 12.99 3.74
C GLY A 80 -13.41 12.75 2.29
N SER A 81 -12.46 12.36 1.43
CA SER A 81 -12.77 12.04 0.04
C SER A 81 -13.45 10.68 -0.08
N ASP A 82 -14.04 10.41 -1.24
CA ASP A 82 -14.60 9.08 -1.53
C ASP A 82 -13.51 8.02 -1.47
N GLU A 83 -12.30 8.35 -1.92
CA GLU A 83 -11.18 7.43 -1.87
C GLU A 83 -10.76 7.12 -0.43
N ASP A 84 -10.82 8.10 0.46
CA ASP A 84 -10.56 7.90 1.89
C ASP A 84 -11.43 6.77 2.44
N GLU A 85 -12.73 6.86 2.25
CA GLU A 85 -13.67 5.82 2.72
C GLU A 85 -13.43 4.48 2.00
N LEU A 86 -13.15 4.53 0.71
CA LEU A 86 -12.88 3.32 -0.07
C LEU A 86 -11.66 2.57 0.47
N VAL A 87 -10.55 3.28 0.71
CA VAL A 87 -9.32 2.66 1.22
C VAL A 87 -9.59 2.02 2.58
N ARG A 88 -10.26 2.74 3.48
CA ARG A 88 -10.58 2.22 4.81
C ARG A 88 -11.45 0.97 4.74
N ARG A 89 -12.47 1.00 3.92
CA ARG A 89 -13.39 -0.13 3.76
C ARG A 89 -12.68 -1.35 3.17
N LEU A 90 -11.89 -1.14 2.14
CA LEU A 90 -11.22 -2.25 1.45
C LEU A 90 -10.14 -2.90 2.33
N VAL A 91 -9.30 -2.10 2.97
CA VAL A 91 -8.22 -2.66 3.78
C VAL A 91 -8.75 -3.31 5.05
N ALA A 92 -9.53 -2.58 5.84
CA ALA A 92 -10.08 -3.15 7.08
C ALA A 92 -11.00 -4.33 6.79
N GLY A 93 -11.82 -4.24 5.75
CA GLY A 93 -12.76 -5.30 5.38
C GLY A 93 -12.06 -6.59 4.95
N LYS A 94 -10.90 -6.50 4.35
CA LYS A 94 -10.14 -7.67 3.92
C LYS A 94 -9.64 -8.50 5.11
N TYR A 95 -9.22 -7.85 6.19
CA TYR A 95 -8.57 -8.54 7.30
C TYR A 95 -9.49 -8.79 8.49
N GLN A 96 -10.57 -8.03 8.65
CA GLN A 96 -11.47 -8.20 9.79
C GLN A 96 -11.99 -9.64 9.94
N PRO A 97 -12.40 -10.36 8.88
CA PRO A 97 -12.94 -11.71 9.04
C PRO A 97 -12.00 -12.72 9.70
N THR A 98 -10.68 -12.54 9.51
CA THR A 98 -9.68 -13.48 10.04
C THR A 98 -8.85 -12.90 11.17
N TYR A 99 -9.01 -11.62 11.46
CA TYR A 99 -8.33 -10.96 12.58
C TYR A 99 -9.07 -11.30 13.88
N GLY A 100 -8.38 -11.70 14.91
CA GLY A 100 -9.01 -12.11 16.16
C GLY A 100 -9.60 -10.99 17.00
N GLY A 101 -9.35 -9.72 16.64
CA GLY A 101 -9.82 -8.56 17.38
C GLY A 101 -10.74 -7.69 16.54
N ASP A 102 -11.00 -6.48 17.03
CA ASP A 102 -11.85 -5.49 16.38
C ASP A 102 -10.98 -4.41 15.72
N LEU A 103 -11.08 -4.26 14.41
CA LEU A 103 -10.30 -3.28 13.65
C LEU A 103 -10.99 -1.92 13.51
N SER A 104 -12.12 -1.70 14.18
CA SER A 104 -12.92 -0.48 13.99
C SER A 104 -12.14 0.80 14.32
N SER A 105 -11.41 0.81 15.43
CA SER A 105 -10.60 1.99 15.81
C SER A 105 -9.48 2.25 14.81
N TRP A 106 -8.79 1.19 14.41
CA TRP A 106 -7.71 1.29 13.43
C TRP A 106 -8.25 1.82 12.09
N ARG A 107 -9.40 1.30 11.65
CA ARG A 107 -10.05 1.77 10.43
C ARG A 107 -10.32 3.28 10.47
N ARG A 108 -10.80 3.78 11.62
CA ARG A 108 -11.12 5.20 11.74
C ARG A 108 -9.89 6.09 11.88
N GLU A 109 -8.87 5.62 12.59
CA GLU A 109 -7.77 6.48 13.03
C GLU A 109 -6.53 6.39 12.13
N ALA A 110 -6.33 5.28 11.43
CA ALA A 110 -5.17 5.11 10.58
C ALA A 110 -5.23 6.05 9.38
N LEU A 111 -4.06 6.42 8.88
CA LEU A 111 -3.94 7.33 7.74
C LEU A 111 -4.02 6.53 6.44
N PRO A 112 -4.93 6.89 5.52
CA PRO A 112 -5.01 6.18 4.24
C PRO A 112 -3.94 6.65 3.27
N VAL A 113 -3.30 5.67 2.62
CA VAL A 113 -2.26 5.90 1.61
C VAL A 113 -2.62 5.08 0.38
N ALA A 114 -2.41 5.64 -0.78
CA ALA A 114 -2.61 4.95 -2.05
C ALA A 114 -1.32 4.92 -2.82
N VAL A 115 -1.06 3.80 -3.48
CA VAL A 115 0.06 3.66 -4.41
C VAL A 115 -0.52 3.36 -5.77
N ASP A 116 -0.34 4.29 -6.70
CA ASP A 116 -0.76 4.08 -8.07
C ASP A 116 0.33 3.28 -8.77
N LEU A 117 0.06 2.00 -9.00
CA LEU A 117 1.03 1.09 -9.62
C LEU A 117 1.07 1.32 -11.13
N GLU A 118 2.24 1.10 -11.71
CA GLU A 118 2.33 1.03 -13.16
C GLU A 118 1.42 -0.09 -13.64
N ASP A 119 0.73 0.14 -14.76
CA ASP A 119 -0.21 -0.82 -15.30
C ASP A 119 0.51 -2.12 -15.67
N PRO A 120 0.24 -3.24 -14.98
CA PRO A 120 0.86 -4.51 -15.33
C PRO A 120 0.53 -4.98 -16.74
N ALA A 121 -0.66 -4.64 -17.24
CA ALA A 121 -1.04 -4.99 -18.60
C ALA A 121 -0.17 -4.26 -19.62
N ALA A 122 0.12 -2.97 -19.39
CA ALA A 122 1.02 -2.21 -20.25
C ALA A 122 2.43 -2.79 -20.22
N ALA A 123 2.92 -3.18 -19.04
CA ALA A 123 4.23 -3.81 -18.90
C ALA A 123 4.30 -5.12 -19.66
N VAL A 124 3.26 -5.94 -19.55
CA VAL A 124 3.17 -7.20 -20.30
C VAL A 124 3.15 -6.92 -21.81
N GLY A 125 2.40 -5.93 -22.23
CA GLY A 125 2.34 -5.53 -23.65
C GLY A 125 3.71 -5.15 -24.19
N ARG A 126 4.49 -4.43 -23.41
CA ARG A 126 5.83 -4.00 -23.82
C ARG A 126 6.81 -5.13 -24.02
N ARG A 127 6.56 -6.30 -23.43
CA ARG A 127 7.46 -7.45 -23.53
C ARG A 127 7.24 -8.31 -24.76
N ARG A 128 6.26 -8.00 -25.55
CA ARG A 128 5.95 -8.76 -26.76
C ARG A 128 6.84 -8.40 -27.93
#